data_3488b1f1119ed08ecb3c6019c0a36baf
#
_entry.id   3488b1f1119ed08ecb3c6019c0a36baf
#
_cell.length_a   1.000
_cell.length_b   1.000
_cell.length_c   1.000
_cell.angle_alpha   90.00
_cell.angle_beta   90.00
_cell.angle_gamma   90.00
#
_symmetry.space_group_name_H-M   'P 1'
#
loop_
_entity.id
_entity.type
_entity.pdbx_description
1 polymer ?
#
loop_
_entity_poly.entity_id
_entity_poly.type
_entity_poly.pdbx_seq_one_letter_code
_entity_poly.pdbx_strand_id
1 'polypeptide(L)'
;MFEIESKNPDAVTILTKKTSVTLNVAESTISGNLSVGSIHGPGEFEIGDVTIRGIAVNGDRVIYDAEIGGVHVGVLGGIEEGLDDLGVSDVLCTSSVRAIREIGPKAVVAMGNVDGMVSELKVIARAEKKYKVKSLESLPVTLEVIALN
;
A
#
# COMPACT_ATOMS: atom_id res chain seq x y z
N MET A 1 -6.57 8.62 -10.14
CA MET A 1 -5.47 9.43 -10.34
C MET A 1 -4.68 9.72 -9.11
N PHE A 2 -3.71 8.92 -8.85
CA PHE A 2 -2.83 9.10 -7.70
C PHE A 2 -1.46 8.52 -8.00
N GLU A 3 -0.49 8.85 -7.13
CA GLU A 3 0.86 8.33 -7.20
C GLU A 3 1.22 7.73 -5.84
N ILE A 4 2.07 6.71 -5.88
CA ILE A 4 2.61 6.10 -4.67
C ILE A 4 4.12 6.31 -4.66
N GLU A 5 4.63 6.83 -3.55
CA GLU A 5 6.06 6.97 -3.29
C GLU A 5 6.43 6.08 -2.12
N SER A 6 7.62 5.50 -2.18
CA SER A 6 8.18 4.79 -1.04
C SER A 6 8.96 5.78 -0.17
N LYS A 7 8.73 5.75 1.14
CA LYS A 7 9.49 6.54 2.09
C LYS A 7 10.59 5.72 2.76
N ASN A 8 10.28 4.47 3.05
CA ASN A 8 11.20 3.49 3.64
C ASN A 8 10.50 2.14 3.56
N PRO A 9 11.13 1.04 4.02
CA PRO A 9 10.49 -0.29 3.97
C PRO A 9 9.17 -0.41 4.74
N ASP A 10 8.85 0.57 5.59
CA ASP A 10 7.68 0.53 6.46
C ASP A 10 6.60 1.54 6.09
N ALA A 11 6.86 2.44 5.13
CA ALA A 11 5.94 3.52 4.83
C ALA A 11 5.84 3.84 3.35
N VAL A 12 4.63 4.19 2.92
CA VAL A 12 4.38 4.70 1.57
C VAL A 12 3.60 6.00 1.68
N THR A 13 3.80 6.88 0.72
CA THR A 13 3.02 8.12 0.60
C THR A 13 2.14 8.00 -0.63
N ILE A 14 0.86 8.30 -0.45
CA ILE A 14 -0.12 8.39 -1.53
C ILE A 14 -0.37 9.85 -1.80
N LEU A 15 -0.21 10.24 -3.07
CA LEU A 15 -0.38 11.62 -3.52
C LEU A 15 -1.50 11.71 -4.53
N THR A 16 -2.44 12.60 -4.27
CA THR A 16 -3.45 13.00 -5.26
C THR A 16 -3.25 14.49 -5.53
N LYS A 17 -4.09 15.12 -6.36
CA LYS A 17 -4.03 16.57 -6.58
C LYS A 17 -4.30 17.36 -5.30
N LYS A 18 -5.09 16.80 -4.38
CA LYS A 18 -5.57 17.50 -3.18
C LYS A 18 -4.91 17.01 -1.92
N THR A 19 -4.39 15.80 -1.89
CA THR A 19 -4.06 15.11 -0.65
C THR A 19 -2.70 14.46 -0.75
N SER A 20 -1.96 14.48 0.35
CA SER A 20 -0.73 13.74 0.54
C SER A 20 -0.82 13.05 1.88
N VAL A 21 -0.86 11.73 1.90
CA VAL A 21 -0.91 10.95 3.14
C VAL A 21 0.20 9.91 3.14
N THR A 22 0.81 9.73 4.30
CA THR A 22 1.83 8.71 4.53
C THR A 22 1.29 7.68 5.49
N LEU A 23 1.33 6.42 5.07
CA LEU A 23 0.88 5.28 5.87
C LEU A 23 2.11 4.52 6.33
N ASN A 24 2.33 4.48 7.64
CA ASN A 24 3.50 3.84 8.25
C ASN A 24 3.05 2.65 9.09
N VAL A 25 3.36 1.44 8.65
CA VAL A 25 2.93 0.21 9.33
C VAL A 25 3.82 -0.13 10.53
N ALA A 26 5.05 0.35 10.58
CA ALA A 26 5.90 0.16 11.74
C ALA A 26 5.44 1.00 12.94
N GLU A 27 4.95 2.21 12.68
CA GLU A 27 4.50 3.13 13.72
C GLU A 27 2.98 3.12 13.89
N SER A 28 2.25 2.43 13.02
CA SER A 28 0.78 2.39 13.01
C SER A 28 0.19 3.79 12.91
N THR A 29 0.72 4.60 12.00
CA THR A 29 0.34 6.02 11.88
C THR A 29 -0.07 6.40 10.47
N ILE A 30 -0.97 7.39 10.41
CA ILE A 30 -1.32 8.13 9.21
C ILE A 30 -0.82 9.57 9.43
N SER A 31 -0.02 10.07 8.52
CA SER A 31 0.49 11.45 8.58
C SER A 31 0.38 12.10 7.20
N GLY A 32 0.80 13.37 7.09
CA GLY A 32 0.75 14.10 5.83
C GLY A 32 0.11 15.45 6.03
N ASN A 33 -0.66 15.95 5.04
CA ASN A 33 -1.31 17.24 5.14
C ASN A 33 -2.62 17.16 5.95
N LEU A 34 -2.47 16.79 7.22
CA LEU A 34 -3.58 16.67 8.17
C LEU A 34 -3.61 17.90 9.07
N SER A 35 -4.82 18.34 9.42
CA SER A 35 -5.00 19.49 10.33
C SER A 35 -4.67 19.14 11.78
N VAL A 36 -4.62 17.87 12.13
CA VAL A 36 -4.46 17.39 13.52
C VAL A 36 -3.13 16.69 13.78
N GLY A 37 -2.18 16.75 12.86
CA GLY A 37 -0.91 16.04 13.01
C GLY A 37 -1.02 14.59 12.56
N SER A 38 -0.61 13.64 13.41
CA SER A 38 -0.67 12.22 13.07
C SER A 38 -1.88 11.54 13.68
N ILE A 39 -2.41 10.55 12.97
CA ILE A 39 -3.46 9.68 13.48
C ILE A 39 -2.83 8.33 13.80
N HIS A 40 -3.11 7.80 14.99
CA HIS A 40 -2.58 6.53 15.47
C HIS A 40 -3.68 5.50 15.62
N GLY A 41 -3.33 4.24 15.33
CA GLY A 41 -4.22 3.11 15.58
C GLY A 41 -5.22 2.83 14.47
N PRO A 42 -6.13 1.86 14.71
CA PRO A 42 -7.13 1.45 13.73
C PRO A 42 -8.28 2.45 13.63
N GLY A 43 -9.11 2.31 12.61
CA GLY A 43 -10.29 3.11 12.41
C GLY A 43 -10.53 3.42 10.95
N GLU A 44 -11.56 4.22 10.69
CA GLU A 44 -11.89 4.67 9.34
C GLU A 44 -11.77 6.18 9.29
N PHE A 45 -11.10 6.68 8.24
CA PHE A 45 -10.78 8.10 8.11
C PHE A 45 -10.96 8.55 6.66
N GLU A 46 -11.57 9.72 6.49
CA GLU A 46 -11.61 10.39 5.19
C GLU A 46 -10.62 11.56 5.24
N ILE A 47 -9.64 11.55 4.34
CA ILE A 47 -8.62 12.58 4.26
C ILE A 47 -8.59 13.08 2.83
N GLY A 48 -9.25 14.21 2.58
CA GLY A 48 -9.43 14.72 1.23
C GLY A 48 -10.19 13.70 0.37
N ASP A 49 -9.58 13.29 -0.72
CA ASP A 49 -10.14 12.32 -1.66
C ASP A 49 -9.66 10.89 -1.41
N VAL A 50 -9.07 10.63 -0.24
CA VAL A 50 -8.59 9.31 0.15
C VAL A 50 -9.38 8.80 1.35
N THR A 51 -9.98 7.63 1.22
CA THR A 51 -10.65 6.95 2.34
C THR A 51 -9.71 5.88 2.86
N ILE A 52 -9.38 5.94 4.15
CA ILE A 52 -8.41 5.04 4.75
C ILE A 52 -9.07 4.21 5.83
N ARG A 53 -8.86 2.91 5.78
CA ARG A 53 -9.29 1.97 6.81
C ARG A 53 -8.04 1.36 7.44
N GLY A 54 -7.85 1.61 8.74
CA GLY A 54 -6.79 1.00 9.51
C GLY A 54 -7.33 -0.24 10.22
N ILE A 55 -6.68 -1.37 10.05
CA ILE A 55 -7.10 -2.67 10.56
C ILE A 55 -6.10 -3.13 11.61
N ALA A 56 -6.59 -3.33 12.84
CA ALA A 56 -5.74 -3.82 13.93
C ALA A 56 -5.35 -5.27 13.69
N VAL A 57 -4.08 -5.57 13.89
CA VAL A 57 -3.53 -6.92 13.85
C VAL A 57 -2.76 -7.18 15.13
N ASN A 58 -2.17 -8.35 15.27
CA ASN A 58 -1.48 -8.74 16.50
C ASN A 58 -0.43 -7.72 16.96
N GLY A 59 -0.37 -7.45 18.27
CA GLY A 59 0.68 -6.63 18.87
C GLY A 59 0.54 -5.14 18.62
N ASP A 60 -0.69 -4.63 18.59
CA ASP A 60 -1.00 -3.20 18.40
C ASP A 60 -0.52 -2.64 17.05
N ARG A 61 -0.27 -3.52 16.09
CA ARG A 61 0.09 -3.11 14.74
C ARG A 61 -1.17 -2.86 13.92
N VAL A 62 -1.03 -2.02 12.89
CA VAL A 62 -2.14 -1.66 12.00
C VAL A 62 -1.70 -1.81 10.56
N ILE A 63 -2.52 -2.47 9.76
CA ILE A 63 -2.36 -2.47 8.30
C ILE A 63 -3.42 -1.54 7.72
N TYR A 64 -3.20 -1.09 6.49
CA TYR A 64 -4.07 -0.06 5.91
C TYR A 64 -4.63 -0.47 4.56
N ASP A 65 -5.87 -0.06 4.33
CA ASP A 65 -6.51 -0.08 3.02
C ASP A 65 -6.88 1.37 2.68
N ALA A 66 -6.31 1.88 1.61
CA ALA A 66 -6.63 3.22 1.13
C ALA A 66 -7.42 3.09 -0.18
N GLU A 67 -8.57 3.75 -0.24
CA GLU A 67 -9.39 3.75 -1.44
C GLU A 67 -9.35 5.12 -2.09
N ILE A 68 -8.97 5.16 -3.37
CA ILE A 68 -8.91 6.38 -4.16
C ILE A 68 -9.55 6.09 -5.52
N GLY A 69 -10.69 6.74 -5.82
CA GLY A 69 -11.35 6.58 -7.11
C GLY A 69 -11.72 5.14 -7.43
N GLY A 70 -12.10 4.36 -6.44
CA GLY A 70 -12.47 2.95 -6.60
C GLY A 70 -11.29 1.98 -6.63
N VAL A 71 -10.06 2.47 -6.53
CA VAL A 71 -8.86 1.62 -6.46
C VAL A 71 -8.50 1.40 -5.00
N HIS A 72 -8.32 0.14 -4.60
CA HIS A 72 -7.92 -0.22 -3.25
C HIS A 72 -6.41 -0.47 -3.20
N VAL A 73 -5.75 0.26 -2.31
CA VAL A 73 -4.31 0.13 -2.06
C VAL A 73 -4.12 -0.44 -0.66
N GLY A 74 -3.63 -1.66 -0.58
CA GLY A 74 -3.30 -2.28 0.70
C GLY A 74 -1.86 -1.96 1.07
N VAL A 75 -1.61 -1.61 2.32
CA VAL A 75 -0.27 -1.30 2.82
C VAL A 75 0.03 -2.21 4.02
N LEU A 76 0.95 -3.13 3.82
CA LEU A 76 1.27 -4.17 4.79
C LEU A 76 2.70 -4.12 5.31
N GLY A 77 3.64 -3.59 4.53
CA GLY A 77 5.05 -3.80 4.84
C GLY A 77 5.34 -5.30 4.91
N GLY A 78 5.93 -5.75 6.00
CA GLY A 78 6.20 -7.17 6.23
C GLY A 78 5.11 -7.89 7.02
N ILE A 79 3.99 -7.24 7.33
CA ILE A 79 2.92 -7.84 8.11
C ILE A 79 2.12 -8.82 7.25
N GLU A 80 1.86 -9.99 7.79
CA GLU A 80 1.13 -11.07 7.10
C GLU A 80 -0.18 -11.45 7.78
N GLU A 81 -0.50 -10.83 8.91
CA GLU A 81 -1.76 -11.04 9.61
C GLU A 81 -2.83 -10.05 9.12
N GLY A 82 -4.09 -10.41 9.29
CA GLY A 82 -5.22 -9.53 8.97
C GLY A 82 -5.58 -9.48 7.50
N LEU A 83 -5.04 -10.36 6.68
CA LEU A 83 -5.25 -10.35 5.22
C LEU A 83 -6.72 -10.55 4.85
N ASP A 84 -7.44 -11.38 5.60
CA ASP A 84 -8.87 -11.60 5.37
C ASP A 84 -9.69 -10.32 5.60
N ASP A 85 -9.32 -9.56 6.62
CA ASP A 85 -10.01 -8.31 6.95
C ASP A 85 -9.67 -7.19 5.97
N LEU A 86 -8.48 -7.25 5.38
CA LEU A 86 -8.07 -6.29 4.36
C LEU A 86 -8.96 -6.38 3.13
N GLY A 87 -9.33 -7.60 2.74
CA GLY A 87 -10.17 -7.83 1.58
C GLY A 87 -9.44 -7.59 0.27
N VAL A 88 -10.16 -7.02 -0.69
CA VAL A 88 -9.61 -6.77 -2.04
C VAL A 88 -8.56 -5.66 -1.98
N SER A 89 -7.40 -5.93 -2.58
CA SER A 89 -6.39 -4.91 -2.84
C SER A 89 -6.01 -4.98 -4.32
N ASP A 90 -6.22 -3.90 -5.03
CA ASP A 90 -5.85 -3.80 -6.43
C ASP A 90 -4.35 -3.58 -6.58
N VAL A 91 -3.80 -2.74 -5.69
CA VAL A 91 -2.37 -2.47 -5.55
C VAL A 91 -1.98 -2.85 -4.13
N LEU A 92 -0.98 -3.68 -3.97
CA LEU A 92 -0.52 -4.12 -2.66
C LEU A 92 0.90 -3.66 -2.40
N CYS A 93 1.10 -2.91 -1.33
CA CYS A 93 2.41 -2.44 -0.90
C CYS A 93 2.91 -3.36 0.21
N THR A 94 3.90 -4.19 -0.09
CA THR A 94 4.34 -5.25 0.84
C THR A 94 5.73 -5.76 0.50
N SER A 95 6.35 -6.44 1.48
CA SER A 95 7.55 -7.23 1.27
C SER A 95 7.26 -8.74 1.31
N SER A 96 5.99 -9.13 1.50
CA SER A 96 5.60 -10.52 1.72
C SER A 96 5.09 -11.20 0.45
N VAL A 97 5.80 -12.21 0.00
CA VAL A 97 5.34 -13.06 -1.13
C VAL A 97 4.07 -13.81 -0.76
N ARG A 98 3.96 -14.27 0.49
CA ARG A 98 2.77 -14.96 0.97
C ARG A 98 1.53 -14.08 0.84
N ALA A 99 1.63 -12.82 1.25
CA ALA A 99 0.51 -11.89 1.15
C ALA A 99 0.11 -11.65 -0.31
N ILE A 100 1.09 -11.53 -1.20
CA ILE A 100 0.83 -11.37 -2.63
C ILE A 100 0.03 -12.55 -3.18
N ARG A 101 0.41 -13.76 -2.80
CA ARG A 101 -0.28 -14.96 -3.27
C ARG A 101 -1.69 -15.10 -2.71
N GLU A 102 -1.88 -14.73 -1.45
CA GLU A 102 -3.21 -14.82 -0.83
C GLU A 102 -4.17 -13.76 -1.34
N ILE A 103 -3.70 -12.54 -1.53
CA ILE A 103 -4.56 -11.42 -1.95
C ILE A 103 -4.76 -11.39 -3.46
N GLY A 104 -3.73 -11.68 -4.23
CA GLY A 104 -3.80 -11.66 -5.69
C GLY A 104 -4.02 -10.27 -6.26
N PRO A 105 -3.20 -9.26 -5.89
CA PRO A 105 -3.34 -7.92 -6.44
C PRO A 105 -2.97 -7.87 -7.92
N LYS A 106 -3.33 -6.78 -8.59
CA LYS A 106 -2.92 -6.55 -9.98
C LYS A 106 -1.52 -5.98 -10.07
N ALA A 107 -1.11 -5.22 -9.07
CA ALA A 107 0.23 -4.64 -8.99
C ALA A 107 0.73 -4.69 -7.56
N VAL A 108 2.04 -4.84 -7.41
CA VAL A 108 2.72 -4.83 -6.11
C VAL A 108 3.76 -3.72 -6.11
N VAL A 109 3.69 -2.87 -5.09
CA VAL A 109 4.76 -1.94 -4.77
C VAL A 109 5.62 -2.62 -3.71
N ALA A 110 6.85 -2.98 -4.06
CA ALA A 110 7.73 -3.70 -3.16
C ALA A 110 8.24 -2.79 -2.05
N MET A 111 8.01 -3.19 -0.82
CA MET A 111 8.47 -2.48 0.38
C MET A 111 9.70 -3.19 0.95
N GLY A 112 10.73 -3.33 0.12
CA GLY A 112 11.89 -4.17 0.44
C GLY A 112 11.74 -5.57 -0.16
N ASN A 113 12.74 -6.43 0.03
CA ASN A 113 12.73 -7.82 -0.43
C ASN A 113 12.50 -8.00 -1.94
N VAL A 114 12.94 -7.03 -2.75
CA VAL A 114 12.70 -7.07 -4.20
C VAL A 114 13.28 -8.35 -4.83
N ASP A 115 14.53 -8.67 -4.48
CA ASP A 115 15.21 -9.85 -5.04
C ASP A 115 14.50 -11.16 -4.68
N GLY A 116 14.01 -11.26 -3.44
CA GLY A 116 13.24 -12.42 -3.02
C GLY A 116 11.93 -12.54 -3.77
N MET A 117 11.23 -11.43 -3.96
CA MET A 117 9.97 -11.40 -4.71
C MET A 117 10.15 -11.84 -6.16
N VAL A 118 11.12 -11.27 -6.88
CA VAL A 118 11.31 -11.58 -8.29
C VAL A 118 11.74 -13.02 -8.47
N SER A 119 12.54 -13.55 -7.54
CA SER A 119 12.98 -14.94 -7.57
C SER A 119 11.81 -15.90 -7.35
N GLU A 120 10.99 -15.68 -6.31
CA GLU A 120 9.90 -16.58 -5.96
C GLU A 120 8.70 -16.46 -6.90
N LEU A 121 8.34 -15.26 -7.31
CA LEU A 121 7.21 -15.03 -8.20
C LEU A 121 7.58 -15.22 -9.67
N LYS A 122 8.87 -15.32 -9.98
CA LYS A 122 9.38 -15.47 -11.35
C LYS A 122 8.93 -14.34 -12.25
N VAL A 123 9.06 -13.11 -11.74
CA VAL A 123 8.71 -11.88 -12.45
C VAL A 123 9.92 -10.96 -12.49
N ILE A 124 9.84 -9.92 -13.31
CA ILE A 124 10.86 -8.87 -13.38
C ILE A 124 10.29 -7.65 -12.69
N ALA A 125 11.05 -7.05 -11.75
CA ALA A 125 10.64 -5.81 -11.11
C ALA A 125 10.94 -4.63 -12.02
N ARG A 126 9.97 -3.71 -12.13
CA ARG A 126 10.15 -2.46 -12.85
C ARG A 126 10.58 -1.38 -11.85
N ALA A 127 11.71 -0.73 -12.11
CA ALA A 127 12.20 0.35 -11.25
C ALA A 127 11.54 1.67 -11.64
N GLU A 128 10.98 2.36 -10.66
CA GLU A 128 10.30 3.65 -10.83
C GLU A 128 10.57 4.54 -9.63
N LYS A 129 10.50 5.85 -9.80
CA LYS A 129 10.53 6.79 -8.67
C LYS A 129 9.17 6.87 -7.98
N LYS A 130 8.12 6.84 -8.78
CA LYS A 130 6.74 6.88 -8.31
C LYS A 130 5.92 5.90 -9.13
N TYR A 131 4.97 5.26 -8.49
CA TYR A 131 4.00 4.43 -9.21
C TYR A 131 2.74 5.24 -9.45
N LYS A 132 2.42 5.49 -10.72
CA LYS A 132 1.27 6.29 -11.12
C LYS A 132 0.11 5.40 -11.48
N VAL A 133 -1.06 5.66 -10.90
CA VAL A 133 -2.30 4.95 -11.18
C VAL A 133 -3.31 5.94 -11.73
N LYS A 134 -3.76 5.72 -12.96
CA LYS A 134 -4.74 6.59 -13.62
C LYS A 134 -6.16 6.21 -13.28
N SER A 135 -6.45 4.91 -13.25
CA SER A 135 -7.78 4.38 -12.98
C SER A 135 -7.67 2.89 -12.69
N LEU A 136 -8.76 2.29 -12.22
CA LEU A 136 -8.82 0.85 -12.00
C LEU A 136 -8.55 0.08 -13.29
N GLU A 137 -9.12 0.55 -14.40
CA GLU A 137 -8.98 -0.10 -15.71
C GLU A 137 -7.56 0.00 -16.27
N SER A 138 -6.77 0.97 -15.81
CA SER A 138 -5.39 1.14 -16.27
C SER A 138 -4.42 0.17 -15.60
N LEU A 139 -4.84 -0.54 -14.55
CA LEU A 139 -3.99 -1.48 -13.86
C LEU A 139 -3.68 -2.69 -14.75
N PRO A 140 -2.50 -3.33 -14.56
CA PRO A 140 -2.08 -4.41 -15.43
C PRO A 140 -2.99 -5.64 -15.33
N VAL A 141 -3.10 -6.38 -16.43
CA VAL A 141 -3.83 -7.64 -16.47
C VAL A 141 -3.00 -8.75 -15.84
N THR A 142 -1.69 -8.69 -16.05
CA THR A 142 -0.73 -9.64 -15.45
C THR A 142 -0.01 -8.93 -14.32
N LEU A 143 0.22 -9.64 -13.23
CA LEU A 143 0.90 -9.08 -12.04
C LEU A 143 2.18 -8.34 -12.41
N GLU A 144 2.28 -7.10 -11.95
CA GLU A 144 3.48 -6.27 -12.03
C GLU A 144 4.06 -6.05 -10.64
N VAL A 145 5.38 -6.12 -10.55
CA VAL A 145 6.10 -5.73 -9.31
C VAL A 145 6.88 -4.45 -9.61
N ILE A 146 6.66 -3.43 -8.81
CA ILE A 146 7.30 -2.13 -8.94
C ILE A 146 8.26 -1.94 -7.77
N ALA A 147 9.52 -1.66 -8.09
CA ALA A 147 10.54 -1.31 -7.11
C ALA A 147 10.73 0.21 -7.14
N LEU A 148 10.29 0.89 -6.09
CA LEU A 148 10.42 2.34 -5.98
C LEU A 148 11.79 2.70 -5.42
N ASN A 149 12.43 3.67 -6.02
CA ASN A 149 13.79 4.08 -5.64
C ASN A 149 13.89 5.59 -5.36
#